data_d8494e65f16e42d7179702f8eec91d9f
#
_entry.id   d8494e65f16e42d7179702f8eec91d9f
#
_cell.length_a   1.000
_cell.length_b   1.000
_cell.length_c   1.000
_cell.angle_alpha   90.00
_cell.angle_beta   90.00
_cell.angle_gamma   90.00
#
_symmetry.space_group_name_H-M   'P 1'
#
loop_
_entity.id
_entity.type
_entity.pdbx_description
1 polymer ?
#
loop_
_entity_poly.entity_id
_entity_poly.type
_entity_poly.pdbx_seq_one_letter_code
_entity_poly.pdbx_strand_id
1 'polypeptide(L)'
;MLVGLAVGDVLGAPVEFLPEPSDFHIKEMGKKIEHFHKNYRAPEGVWTDDTEMALCIADSLLVNEGYDSYDIMRRFRTWSEEGYRTYDGKPACDVGMQTACAIDEFVSHPVMPEDYPKSESAGNGAIMRLAPIIIANTFPNKKYPTLQDSFRKGKLVINPEDGNGEFIEPKDITPTLDMAVLSCRETHNSIVAEATTVLFATMLYCALHRLSKNHIASYCGRWIMNEKHDQFYLDISNFLIDRALERDGAKPCNLGGYIVDAFAIALWGLMNFNNFKDGVMAVIRLGGDTDTNAACYGQLAGAYYGYEAIPEEWRENVYLADELIEIADNLLKMPKCPIIRTRFEDNKYFKEEK
;
A
#
# COMPACT_ATOMS: atom_id res chain seq x y z
N MET A 1 4.22 -7.92 5.44
CA MET A 1 3.65 -6.82 4.67
C MET A 1 2.40 -7.28 3.92
N LEU A 2 2.47 -8.14 2.90
CA LEU A 2 1.29 -8.55 2.10
C LEU A 2 0.18 -9.18 2.96
N VAL A 3 0.51 -10.15 3.81
CA VAL A 3 -0.46 -10.73 4.76
C VAL A 3 -1.02 -9.67 5.73
N GLY A 4 -0.21 -8.69 6.14
CA GLY A 4 -0.67 -7.61 7.00
C GLY A 4 -1.66 -6.68 6.31
N LEU A 5 -1.47 -6.41 5.01
CA LEU A 5 -2.42 -5.71 4.15
C LEU A 5 -3.77 -6.46 4.16
N ALA A 6 -3.75 -7.73 3.77
CA ALA A 6 -4.97 -8.54 3.68
C ALA A 6 -5.70 -8.70 5.03
N VAL A 7 -4.96 -8.85 6.14
CA VAL A 7 -5.56 -8.89 7.48
C VAL A 7 -6.21 -7.55 7.85
N GLY A 8 -5.58 -6.43 7.50
CA GLY A 8 -6.15 -5.09 7.73
C GLY A 8 -7.45 -4.89 6.97
N ASP A 9 -7.44 -5.18 5.67
CA ASP A 9 -8.57 -5.15 4.75
C ASP A 9 -9.75 -5.99 5.30
N VAL A 10 -9.53 -7.29 5.53
CA VAL A 10 -10.54 -8.23 6.09
C VAL A 10 -11.15 -7.75 7.41
N LEU A 11 -10.32 -7.19 8.29
CA LEU A 11 -10.80 -6.74 9.59
C LEU A 11 -11.56 -5.41 9.51
N GLY A 12 -11.22 -4.55 8.54
CA GLY A 12 -11.85 -3.25 8.34
C GLY A 12 -13.17 -3.31 7.60
N ALA A 13 -13.27 -4.17 6.59
CA ALA A 13 -14.40 -4.26 5.68
C ALA A 13 -15.79 -4.39 6.36
N PRO A 14 -16.00 -5.18 7.42
CA PRO A 14 -17.32 -5.32 8.05
C PRO A 14 -17.87 -4.07 8.70
N VAL A 15 -17.03 -3.08 8.95
CA VAL A 15 -17.39 -1.86 9.68
C VAL A 15 -17.11 -0.58 8.86
N GLU A 16 -16.84 -0.76 7.58
CA GLU A 16 -16.63 0.32 6.63
C GLU A 16 -17.81 1.32 6.63
N PHE A 17 -17.49 2.61 6.61
CA PHE A 17 -18.42 3.74 6.71
C PHE A 17 -19.30 3.78 7.96
N LEU A 18 -19.03 2.98 8.99
CA LEU A 18 -19.62 3.20 10.30
C LEU A 18 -18.91 4.39 10.97
N PRO A 19 -19.66 5.33 11.55
CA PRO A 19 -19.09 6.55 12.13
C PRO A 19 -18.20 6.30 13.36
N GLU A 20 -18.45 5.31 14.15
CA GLU A 20 -17.62 4.86 15.26
C GLU A 20 -17.98 3.40 15.58
N PRO A 21 -17.22 2.43 15.07
CA PRO A 21 -17.48 1.02 15.34
C PRO A 21 -17.41 0.72 16.82
N SER A 22 -18.49 0.18 17.39
CA SER A 22 -18.51 -0.24 18.77
C SER A 22 -17.64 -1.48 18.99
N ASP A 23 -17.23 -1.73 20.25
CA ASP A 23 -16.52 -2.97 20.60
C ASP A 23 -17.32 -4.24 20.25
N PHE A 24 -18.63 -4.15 20.17
CA PHE A 24 -19.50 -5.25 19.72
C PHE A 24 -19.26 -5.55 18.22
N HIS A 25 -19.32 -4.54 17.37
CA HIS A 25 -19.06 -4.70 15.94
C HIS A 25 -17.66 -5.27 15.68
N ILE A 26 -16.66 -4.79 16.45
CA ILE A 26 -15.29 -5.23 16.33
C ILE A 26 -15.09 -6.66 16.86
N LYS A 27 -15.82 -7.09 17.89
CA LYS A 27 -15.75 -8.46 18.43
C LYS A 27 -16.40 -9.50 17.52
N GLU A 28 -17.37 -9.10 16.74
CA GLU A 28 -18.02 -9.96 15.74
C GLU A 28 -17.20 -10.05 14.44
N MET A 29 -16.15 -9.22 14.31
CA MET A 29 -15.18 -9.34 13.24
C MET A 29 -14.47 -10.70 13.38
N GLY A 30 -14.61 -11.53 12.38
CA GLY A 30 -14.09 -12.89 12.38
C GLY A 30 -15.16 -13.98 12.52
N LYS A 31 -16.43 -13.65 12.74
CA LYS A 31 -17.49 -14.64 12.79
C LYS A 31 -18.43 -14.62 11.59
N LYS A 32 -18.69 -13.49 10.99
CA LYS A 32 -19.41 -13.31 9.72
C LYS A 32 -19.15 -11.93 9.18
N ILE A 33 -18.53 -11.83 8.01
CA ILE A 33 -18.46 -10.59 7.26
C ILE A 33 -19.81 -10.41 6.54
N GLU A 34 -20.76 -9.75 7.19
CA GLU A 34 -21.85 -9.13 6.46
C GLU A 34 -21.38 -7.73 6.12
N HIS A 35 -20.95 -7.51 4.89
CA HIS A 35 -20.69 -6.17 4.39
C HIS A 35 -21.92 -5.30 4.57
N PHE A 36 -21.75 -4.11 5.13
CA PHE A 36 -22.80 -3.12 5.24
C PHE A 36 -23.20 -2.52 3.88
N HIS A 37 -22.44 -2.75 2.83
CA HIS A 37 -22.94 -2.60 1.46
C HIS A 37 -24.08 -3.57 1.25
N LYS A 38 -25.28 -3.03 1.01
CA LYS A 38 -26.53 -3.78 0.91
C LYS A 38 -26.53 -4.97 -0.05
N ASN A 39 -25.50 -5.12 -0.85
CA ASN A 39 -25.38 -6.10 -1.92
C ASN A 39 -24.15 -7.01 -1.86
N TYR A 40 -23.20 -6.78 -0.94
CA TYR A 40 -21.99 -7.60 -0.84
C TYR A 40 -22.02 -8.46 0.41
N ARG A 41 -21.97 -9.77 0.23
CA ARG A 41 -21.81 -10.75 1.30
C ARG A 41 -20.61 -11.61 0.96
N ALA A 42 -19.49 -11.35 1.61
CA ALA A 42 -18.33 -12.21 1.54
C ALA A 42 -18.32 -13.22 2.71
N PRO A 43 -17.77 -14.40 2.50
CA PRO A 43 -17.44 -15.31 3.59
C PRO A 43 -16.44 -14.69 4.57
N GLU A 44 -16.39 -15.24 5.78
CA GLU A 44 -15.39 -14.84 6.78
C GLU A 44 -13.97 -14.95 6.22
N GLY A 45 -13.15 -13.95 6.50
CA GLY A 45 -11.75 -13.90 6.10
C GLY A 45 -11.49 -13.47 4.65
N VAL A 46 -12.52 -13.14 3.88
CA VAL A 46 -12.38 -12.64 2.51
C VAL A 46 -12.11 -11.15 2.52
N TRP A 47 -11.16 -10.75 1.69
CA TRP A 47 -10.74 -9.36 1.46
C TRP A 47 -11.60 -8.62 0.43
N THR A 48 -11.30 -7.33 0.25
CA THR A 48 -11.93 -6.45 -0.73
C THR A 48 -10.94 -6.02 -1.84
N ASP A 49 -11.24 -4.94 -2.53
CA ASP A 49 -10.44 -4.43 -3.64
C ASP A 49 -8.99 -4.06 -3.25
N ASP A 50 -8.73 -3.68 -2.00
CA ASP A 50 -7.37 -3.42 -1.49
C ASP A 50 -6.43 -4.60 -1.78
N THR A 51 -6.82 -5.79 -1.36
CA THR A 51 -6.02 -7.00 -1.54
C THR A 51 -6.13 -7.55 -2.95
N GLU A 52 -7.32 -7.52 -3.58
CA GLU A 52 -7.53 -7.98 -4.94
C GLU A 52 -6.65 -7.22 -5.93
N MET A 53 -6.60 -5.90 -5.84
CA MET A 53 -5.73 -5.07 -6.69
C MET A 53 -4.24 -5.27 -6.38
N ALA A 54 -3.88 -5.45 -5.11
CA ALA A 54 -2.50 -5.81 -4.74
C ALA A 54 -2.08 -7.14 -5.37
N LEU A 55 -2.96 -8.14 -5.40
CA LEU A 55 -2.69 -9.43 -6.05
C LEU A 55 -2.59 -9.31 -7.57
N CYS A 56 -3.37 -8.45 -8.22
CA CYS A 56 -3.23 -8.14 -9.64
C CYS A 56 -1.82 -7.60 -9.95
N ILE A 57 -1.29 -6.69 -9.12
CA ILE A 57 0.07 -6.17 -9.24
C ILE A 57 1.10 -7.29 -9.00
N ALA A 58 0.93 -8.08 -7.95
CA ALA A 58 1.84 -9.18 -7.62
C ALA A 58 1.98 -10.18 -8.77
N ASP A 59 0.86 -10.59 -9.35
CA ASP A 59 0.83 -11.52 -10.48
C ASP A 59 1.52 -10.94 -11.72
N SER A 60 1.32 -9.65 -11.99
CA SER A 60 2.01 -8.99 -13.10
C SER A 60 3.52 -8.97 -12.90
N LEU A 61 3.96 -8.60 -11.69
CA LEU A 61 5.40 -8.58 -11.34
C LEU A 61 6.04 -9.96 -11.50
N LEU A 62 5.38 -11.02 -11.03
CA LEU A 62 5.90 -12.39 -11.07
C LEU A 62 5.91 -12.96 -12.50
N VAL A 63 4.87 -12.72 -13.28
CA VAL A 63 4.75 -13.26 -14.64
C VAL A 63 5.71 -12.56 -15.61
N ASN A 64 5.86 -11.24 -15.47
CA ASN A 64 6.70 -10.46 -16.37
C ASN A 64 8.15 -10.34 -15.86
N GLU A 65 8.46 -10.84 -14.67
CA GLU A 65 9.74 -10.64 -13.98
C GLU A 65 10.16 -9.15 -13.95
N GLY A 66 9.16 -8.25 -13.84
CA GLY A 66 9.32 -6.80 -13.88
C GLY A 66 8.01 -6.05 -13.76
N TYR A 67 8.08 -4.73 -13.72
CA TYR A 67 6.93 -3.84 -13.62
C TYR A 67 6.41 -3.47 -15.00
N ASP A 68 5.25 -3.95 -15.37
CA ASP A 68 4.58 -3.68 -16.66
C ASP A 68 3.21 -3.03 -16.40
N SER A 69 3.14 -1.70 -16.55
CA SER A 69 1.90 -0.92 -16.36
C SER A 69 0.75 -1.40 -17.26
N TYR A 70 1.05 -1.84 -18.48
CA TYR A 70 0.01 -2.30 -19.38
C TYR A 70 -0.61 -3.62 -18.90
N ASP A 71 0.22 -4.59 -18.49
CA ASP A 71 -0.29 -5.85 -17.94
C ASP A 71 -1.05 -5.63 -16.62
N ILE A 72 -0.58 -4.71 -15.77
CA ILE A 72 -1.28 -4.33 -14.53
C ILE A 72 -2.66 -3.78 -14.85
N MET A 73 -2.78 -2.82 -15.76
CA MET A 73 -4.07 -2.23 -16.14
C MET A 73 -5.01 -3.25 -16.80
N ARG A 74 -4.47 -4.18 -17.61
CA ARG A 74 -5.25 -5.31 -18.13
C ARG A 74 -5.80 -6.19 -17.01
N ARG A 75 -4.99 -6.49 -15.99
CA ARG A 75 -5.43 -7.28 -14.83
C ARG A 75 -6.48 -6.54 -14.02
N PHE A 76 -6.35 -5.22 -13.83
CA PHE A 76 -7.38 -4.40 -13.19
C PHE A 76 -8.70 -4.42 -13.97
N ARG A 77 -8.63 -4.36 -15.30
CA ARG A 77 -9.82 -4.54 -16.13
C ARG A 77 -10.45 -5.92 -15.93
N THR A 78 -9.66 -7.00 -16.05
CA THR A 78 -10.16 -8.38 -15.87
C THR A 78 -10.70 -8.60 -14.45
N TRP A 79 -10.08 -7.99 -13.45
CA TRP A 79 -10.60 -7.97 -12.08
C TRP A 79 -11.97 -7.31 -12.01
N SER A 80 -12.12 -6.11 -12.54
CA SER A 80 -13.37 -5.35 -12.42
C SER A 80 -14.51 -5.94 -13.27
N GLU A 81 -14.21 -6.49 -14.46
CA GLU A 81 -15.23 -6.97 -15.42
C GLU A 81 -15.50 -8.48 -15.35
N GLU A 82 -14.49 -9.29 -15.03
CA GLU A 82 -14.54 -10.75 -15.13
C GLU A 82 -14.31 -11.48 -13.79
N GLY A 83 -13.97 -10.76 -12.72
CA GLY A 83 -13.75 -11.34 -11.40
C GLY A 83 -12.39 -11.98 -11.16
N TYR A 84 -11.37 -11.53 -11.90
CA TYR A 84 -10.00 -11.98 -11.64
C TYR A 84 -9.56 -11.57 -10.24
N ARG A 85 -9.08 -12.54 -9.44
CA ARG A 85 -8.69 -12.35 -8.03
C ARG A 85 -9.84 -12.08 -7.05
N THR A 86 -11.09 -11.98 -7.48
CA THR A 86 -12.23 -11.97 -6.57
C THR A 86 -12.48 -13.38 -6.01
N TYR A 87 -13.04 -13.46 -4.81
CA TYR A 87 -13.22 -14.74 -4.11
C TYR A 87 -14.24 -15.68 -4.81
N ASP A 88 -15.22 -15.12 -5.50
CA ASP A 88 -16.32 -15.87 -6.14
C ASP A 88 -16.25 -15.90 -7.66
N GLY A 89 -15.18 -15.33 -8.24
CA GLY A 89 -14.97 -15.29 -9.70
C GLY A 89 -15.97 -14.42 -10.45
N LYS A 90 -16.66 -13.49 -9.75
CA LYS A 90 -17.55 -12.53 -10.37
C LYS A 90 -16.93 -11.15 -10.45
N PRO A 91 -17.42 -10.29 -11.38
CA PRO A 91 -16.96 -8.91 -11.46
C PRO A 91 -16.84 -8.25 -10.09
N ALA A 92 -15.79 -7.48 -9.87
CA ALA A 92 -15.55 -6.80 -8.62
C ALA A 92 -16.74 -5.89 -8.26
N CYS A 93 -17.18 -5.95 -7.02
CA CYS A 93 -18.36 -5.21 -6.57
C CYS A 93 -18.01 -3.91 -5.83
N ASP A 94 -16.77 -3.78 -5.38
CA ASP A 94 -16.27 -2.60 -4.69
C ASP A 94 -15.14 -1.98 -5.53
N VAL A 95 -15.53 -1.20 -6.54
CA VAL A 95 -14.57 -0.52 -7.41
C VAL A 95 -14.68 0.98 -7.17
N GLY A 96 -13.65 1.56 -6.54
CA GLY A 96 -13.59 2.99 -6.32
C GLY A 96 -13.79 3.80 -7.61
N MET A 97 -14.58 4.88 -7.55
CA MET A 97 -14.96 5.67 -8.72
C MET A 97 -13.75 6.10 -9.57
N GLN A 98 -12.66 6.52 -8.93
CA GLN A 98 -11.46 6.98 -9.63
C GLN A 98 -10.76 5.82 -10.37
N THR A 99 -10.74 4.63 -9.75
CA THR A 99 -10.22 3.40 -10.37
C THR A 99 -11.08 2.98 -11.56
N ALA A 100 -12.40 3.00 -11.43
CA ALA A 100 -13.31 2.68 -12.52
C ALA A 100 -13.12 3.62 -13.73
N CYS A 101 -13.06 4.93 -13.49
CA CYS A 101 -12.81 5.90 -14.56
C CYS A 101 -11.45 5.66 -15.26
N ALA A 102 -10.42 5.30 -14.51
CA ALA A 102 -9.09 5.01 -15.09
C ALA A 102 -9.08 3.72 -15.91
N ILE A 103 -9.83 2.70 -15.51
CA ILE A 103 -9.99 1.46 -16.28
C ILE A 103 -10.77 1.76 -17.57
N ASP A 104 -11.84 2.52 -17.52
CA ASP A 104 -12.63 2.93 -18.70
C ASP A 104 -11.78 3.74 -19.69
N GLU A 105 -10.95 4.67 -19.19
CA GLU A 105 -10.01 5.44 -20.01
C GLU A 105 -8.96 4.55 -20.66
N PHE A 106 -8.37 3.62 -19.92
CA PHE A 106 -7.42 2.65 -20.44
C PHE A 106 -8.02 1.78 -21.55
N VAL A 107 -9.28 1.36 -21.41
CA VAL A 107 -9.97 0.58 -22.45
C VAL A 107 -10.20 1.40 -23.70
N SER A 108 -10.56 2.68 -23.53
CA SER A 108 -10.90 3.58 -24.64
C SER A 108 -9.65 4.13 -25.34
N HIS A 109 -8.63 4.48 -24.57
CA HIS A 109 -7.40 5.15 -25.03
C HIS A 109 -6.18 4.60 -24.28
N PRO A 110 -5.72 3.39 -24.61
CA PRO A 110 -4.59 2.79 -23.91
C PRO A 110 -3.29 3.54 -24.19
N VAL A 111 -2.88 4.34 -23.26
CA VAL A 111 -1.63 5.11 -23.25
C VAL A 111 -0.80 4.78 -22.02
N MET A 112 0.47 5.17 -21.99
CA MET A 112 1.30 5.00 -20.81
C MET A 112 0.77 5.86 -19.64
N PRO A 113 0.89 5.40 -18.38
CA PRO A 113 0.39 6.15 -17.22
C PRO A 113 0.93 7.59 -17.10
N GLU A 114 2.15 7.83 -17.57
CA GLU A 114 2.73 9.17 -17.63
C GLU A 114 2.01 10.12 -18.59
N ASP A 115 1.29 9.59 -19.56
CA ASP A 115 0.56 10.36 -20.58
C ASP A 115 -0.92 10.57 -20.19
N TYR A 116 -1.38 9.99 -19.07
CA TYR A 116 -2.74 10.23 -18.59
C TYR A 116 -2.93 11.67 -18.16
N PRO A 117 -4.14 12.23 -18.39
CA PRO A 117 -4.45 13.57 -17.91
C PRO A 117 -4.35 13.65 -16.39
N LYS A 118 -3.78 14.75 -15.89
CA LYS A 118 -3.72 15.00 -14.46
C LYS A 118 -5.12 15.18 -13.88
N SER A 119 -5.36 14.58 -12.72
CA SER A 119 -6.57 14.67 -11.94
C SER A 119 -6.36 15.55 -10.70
N GLU A 120 -7.38 16.26 -10.27
CA GLU A 120 -7.40 16.92 -8.95
C GLU A 120 -7.84 15.95 -7.83
N SER A 121 -8.45 14.83 -8.20
CA SER A 121 -8.87 13.80 -7.25
C SER A 121 -7.69 12.98 -6.74
N ALA A 122 -7.62 12.78 -5.44
CA ALA A 122 -6.54 12.08 -4.77
C ALA A 122 -7.09 11.04 -3.78
N GLY A 123 -7.68 9.98 -4.34
CA GLY A 123 -8.16 8.83 -3.57
C GLY A 123 -7.02 7.96 -3.03
N ASN A 124 -7.31 7.20 -1.98
CA ASN A 124 -6.36 6.33 -1.29
C ASN A 124 -6.06 4.99 -2.02
N GLY A 125 -6.79 4.68 -3.08
CA GLY A 125 -6.61 3.46 -3.87
C GLY A 125 -5.21 3.26 -4.45
N ALA A 126 -4.39 4.32 -4.54
CA ALA A 126 -3.00 4.19 -4.96
C ALA A 126 -2.11 3.57 -3.88
N ILE A 127 -2.31 3.87 -2.59
CA ILE A 127 -1.43 3.41 -1.50
C ILE A 127 -1.88 2.10 -0.86
N MET A 128 -3.14 1.73 -0.98
CA MET A 128 -3.70 0.53 -0.38
C MET A 128 -3.03 -0.76 -0.90
N ARG A 129 -2.54 -0.75 -2.13
CA ARG A 129 -2.05 -1.90 -2.90
C ARG A 129 -0.54 -1.95 -3.17
N LEU A 130 0.28 -1.16 -2.46
CA LEU A 130 1.72 -1.00 -2.75
C LEU A 130 2.61 -2.15 -2.30
N ALA A 131 2.16 -3.00 -1.38
CA ALA A 131 2.97 -4.05 -0.77
C ALA A 131 3.77 -4.91 -1.78
N PRO A 132 3.22 -5.39 -2.90
CA PRO A 132 3.96 -6.20 -3.86
C PRO A 132 5.15 -5.49 -4.50
N ILE A 133 4.99 -4.20 -4.84
CA ILE A 133 6.05 -3.38 -5.43
C ILE A 133 7.22 -3.24 -4.48
N ILE A 134 6.91 -2.96 -3.21
CA ILE A 134 7.94 -2.77 -2.19
C ILE A 134 8.68 -4.09 -1.92
N ILE A 135 7.95 -5.21 -1.81
CA ILE A 135 8.55 -6.53 -1.57
C ILE A 135 9.48 -6.94 -2.72
N ALA A 136 9.04 -6.79 -3.97
CA ALA A 136 9.81 -7.17 -5.16
C ALA A 136 11.13 -6.39 -5.29
N ASN A 137 11.20 -5.17 -4.74
CA ASN A 137 12.37 -4.29 -4.86
C ASN A 137 13.23 -4.20 -3.60
N THR A 138 12.82 -4.83 -2.50
CA THR A 138 13.52 -4.66 -1.22
C THR A 138 14.86 -5.37 -1.17
N PHE A 139 15.03 -6.50 -1.87
CA PHE A 139 16.26 -7.31 -1.84
C PHE A 139 16.74 -7.68 -3.25
N PRO A 140 17.11 -6.71 -4.10
CA PRO A 140 17.47 -6.99 -5.50
C PRO A 140 18.73 -7.86 -5.69
N ASN A 141 19.44 -8.21 -4.61
CA ASN A 141 20.60 -9.10 -4.65
C ASN A 141 20.83 -9.78 -3.29
N LYS A 142 20.97 -11.11 -3.29
CA LYS A 142 21.40 -11.93 -2.15
C LYS A 142 22.77 -11.57 -1.53
N LYS A 143 23.42 -10.51 -2.01
CA LYS A 143 24.73 -10.02 -1.55
C LYS A 143 24.65 -8.84 -0.60
N TYR A 144 23.46 -8.29 -0.32
CA TYR A 144 23.36 -7.27 0.70
C TYR A 144 23.40 -7.94 2.06
N PRO A 145 24.41 -7.62 2.86
CA PRO A 145 24.41 -7.99 4.26
C PRO A 145 23.12 -7.46 4.87
N THR A 146 22.52 -8.24 5.76
CA THR A 146 21.40 -7.74 6.58
C THR A 146 21.75 -6.37 7.13
N LEU A 147 20.77 -5.51 7.41
CA LEU A 147 21.05 -4.22 8.07
C LEU A 147 21.96 -4.41 9.29
N GLN A 148 21.86 -5.54 10.02
CA GLN A 148 22.81 -5.92 11.07
C GLN A 148 24.25 -6.00 10.58
N ASP A 149 24.50 -6.51 9.36
CA ASP A 149 25.85 -6.58 8.81
C ASP A 149 26.34 -5.22 8.31
N SER A 150 25.44 -4.36 7.84
CA SER A 150 25.75 -2.97 7.48
C SER A 150 26.05 -2.13 8.74
N PHE A 151 25.31 -2.33 9.82
CA PHE A 151 25.59 -1.77 11.14
C PHE A 151 26.96 -2.24 11.68
N ARG A 152 27.26 -3.56 11.60
CA ARG A 152 28.55 -4.11 12.04
C ARG A 152 29.75 -3.64 11.21
N LYS A 153 29.56 -3.29 9.95
CA LYS A 153 30.63 -2.82 9.05
C LYS A 153 30.83 -1.29 9.07
N GLY A 154 30.19 -0.58 10.00
CA GLY A 154 30.41 0.85 10.22
C GLY A 154 29.92 1.76 9.10
N LYS A 155 29.04 1.29 8.23
CA LYS A 155 28.48 2.08 7.12
C LYS A 155 27.18 2.80 7.46
N LEU A 156 26.59 2.53 8.63
CA LEU A 156 25.50 3.29 9.20
C LEU A 156 25.89 3.67 10.63
N VAL A 157 26.57 4.76 10.80
CA VAL A 157 26.83 5.32 12.14
C VAL A 157 25.59 6.12 12.51
N ILE A 158 24.63 5.47 13.14
CA ILE A 158 23.61 6.16 13.91
C ILE A 158 24.20 6.29 15.31
N ASN A 159 24.52 7.51 15.72
CA ASN A 159 24.85 7.75 17.11
C ASN A 159 23.54 7.67 17.92
N PRO A 160 23.39 6.69 18.83
CA PRO A 160 22.14 6.51 19.57
C PRO A 160 21.88 7.65 20.58
N GLU A 161 22.88 8.45 20.90
CA GLU A 161 22.80 9.43 21.99
C GLU A 161 22.41 10.84 21.55
N ASP A 162 22.61 11.22 20.28
CA ASP A 162 22.35 12.59 19.84
C ASP A 162 21.39 12.74 18.64
N GLY A 163 20.95 11.65 18.05
CA GLY A 163 20.02 11.67 16.92
C GLY A 163 20.60 12.27 15.61
N ASN A 164 21.87 12.64 15.60
CA ASN A 164 22.57 13.26 14.48
C ASN A 164 23.37 12.24 13.65
N GLY A 165 22.72 11.16 13.22
CA GLY A 165 23.29 10.25 12.24
C GLY A 165 23.29 10.90 10.85
N GLU A 166 24.40 10.83 10.13
CA GLU A 166 24.40 11.06 8.69
C GLU A 166 23.48 10.01 8.05
N PHE A 167 22.33 10.45 7.56
CA PHE A 167 21.38 9.57 6.89
C PHE A 167 21.97 9.21 5.52
N ILE A 168 22.46 7.98 5.39
CA ILE A 168 22.83 7.44 4.08
C ILE A 168 21.51 7.04 3.42
N GLU A 169 21.06 7.82 2.43
CA GLU A 169 19.98 7.40 1.56
C GLU A 169 20.25 5.99 1.07
N PRO A 170 19.28 5.07 1.20
CA PRO A 170 19.39 3.79 0.54
C PRO A 170 19.52 4.05 -0.96
N LYS A 171 20.71 3.94 -1.51
CA LYS A 171 21.00 4.24 -2.92
C LYS A 171 20.11 3.48 -3.92
N ASP A 172 19.36 2.50 -3.44
CA ASP A 172 18.58 1.57 -4.23
C ASP A 172 17.06 1.77 -4.10
N ILE A 173 16.58 2.79 -3.38
CA ILE A 173 15.13 3.04 -3.24
C ILE A 173 14.49 3.64 -4.49
N THR A 174 15.27 4.35 -5.32
CA THR A 174 14.77 5.07 -6.50
C THR A 174 13.92 4.18 -7.43
N PRO A 175 14.35 2.95 -7.83
CA PRO A 175 13.52 2.11 -8.67
C PRO A 175 12.18 1.74 -8.01
N THR A 176 12.17 1.56 -6.70
CA THR A 176 10.93 1.29 -5.95
C THR A 176 9.99 2.48 -6.00
N LEU A 177 10.50 3.69 -5.82
CA LEU A 177 9.71 4.92 -5.88
C LEU A 177 9.18 5.19 -7.28
N ASP A 178 10.00 4.96 -8.32
CA ASP A 178 9.59 5.10 -9.73
C ASP A 178 8.40 4.18 -10.04
N MET A 179 8.44 2.92 -9.59
CA MET A 179 7.32 1.98 -9.77
C MET A 179 6.10 2.36 -8.95
N ALA A 180 6.29 2.84 -7.72
CA ALA A 180 5.19 3.32 -6.89
C ALA A 180 4.47 4.52 -7.54
N VAL A 181 5.23 5.44 -8.14
CA VAL A 181 4.68 6.57 -8.90
C VAL A 181 3.92 6.09 -10.14
N LEU A 182 4.46 5.14 -10.89
CA LEU A 182 3.74 4.56 -12.04
C LEU A 182 2.43 3.91 -11.61
N SER A 183 2.46 3.09 -10.54
CA SER A 183 1.26 2.47 -9.99
C SER A 183 0.22 3.47 -9.51
N CYS A 184 0.67 4.60 -8.95
CA CYS A 184 -0.22 5.69 -8.61
C CYS A 184 -0.88 6.28 -9.86
N ARG A 185 -0.09 6.61 -10.88
CA ARG A 185 -0.57 7.23 -12.12
C ARG A 185 -1.55 6.38 -12.90
N GLU A 186 -1.43 5.06 -12.81
CA GLU A 186 -2.34 4.11 -13.47
C GLU A 186 -3.81 4.38 -13.15
N THR A 187 -4.10 4.81 -11.93
CA THR A 187 -5.48 5.06 -11.48
C THR A 187 -5.69 6.42 -10.82
N HIS A 188 -4.65 7.01 -10.23
CA HIS A 188 -4.73 8.21 -9.39
C HIS A 188 -3.70 9.26 -9.82
N ASN A 189 -3.75 9.71 -11.08
CA ASN A 189 -2.75 10.63 -11.64
C ASN A 189 -2.93 12.07 -11.14
N SER A 190 -2.67 12.30 -9.85
CA SER A 190 -2.64 13.63 -9.24
C SER A 190 -1.33 13.87 -8.50
N ILE A 191 -0.90 15.13 -8.45
CA ILE A 191 0.34 15.52 -7.75
C ILE A 191 0.28 15.13 -6.27
N VAL A 192 -0.88 15.30 -5.63
CA VAL A 192 -1.09 14.94 -4.22
C VAL A 192 -0.97 13.43 -4.03
N ALA A 193 -1.59 12.66 -4.93
CA ALA A 193 -1.53 11.20 -4.86
C ALA A 193 -0.10 10.69 -5.09
N GLU A 194 0.62 11.23 -6.08
CA GLU A 194 2.02 10.88 -6.33
C GLU A 194 2.91 11.17 -5.12
N ALA A 195 2.86 12.39 -4.57
CA ALA A 195 3.66 12.78 -3.42
C ALA A 195 3.39 11.90 -2.19
N THR A 196 2.11 11.65 -1.90
CA THR A 196 1.72 10.79 -0.77
C THR A 196 2.14 9.33 -1.00
N THR A 197 2.03 8.83 -2.24
CA THR A 197 2.46 7.48 -2.61
C THR A 197 3.97 7.31 -2.41
N VAL A 198 4.78 8.28 -2.82
CA VAL A 198 6.24 8.25 -2.62
C VAL A 198 6.58 8.22 -1.12
N LEU A 199 5.91 9.04 -0.31
CA LEU A 199 6.12 9.04 1.14
C LEU A 199 5.73 7.70 1.77
N PHE A 200 4.59 7.16 1.38
CA PHE A 200 4.11 5.89 1.92
C PHE A 200 5.01 4.71 1.48
N ALA A 201 5.40 4.66 0.21
CA ALA A 201 6.37 3.68 -0.29
C ALA A 201 7.71 3.76 0.46
N THR A 202 8.17 4.96 0.75
CA THR A 202 9.36 5.19 1.58
C THR A 202 9.19 4.65 2.99
N MET A 203 8.04 4.88 3.63
CA MET A 203 7.75 4.34 4.96
C MET A 203 7.77 2.81 4.97
N LEU A 204 7.11 2.19 3.99
CA LEU A 204 7.06 0.74 3.83
C LEU A 204 8.45 0.15 3.64
N TYR A 205 9.25 0.77 2.77
CA TYR A 205 10.63 0.38 2.53
C TYR A 205 11.48 0.48 3.81
N CYS A 206 11.41 1.61 4.51
CA CYS A 206 12.11 1.81 5.77
C CYS A 206 11.68 0.81 6.86
N ALA A 207 10.38 0.49 6.93
CA ALA A 207 9.85 -0.49 7.88
C ALA A 207 10.39 -1.91 7.60
N LEU A 208 10.43 -2.35 6.33
CA LEU A 208 11.05 -3.63 5.94
C LEU A 208 12.52 -3.68 6.28
N HIS A 209 13.22 -2.56 6.18
CA HIS A 209 14.62 -2.44 6.57
C HIS A 209 14.83 -2.23 8.07
N ARG A 210 13.76 -2.39 8.89
CA ARG A 210 13.78 -2.36 10.35
C ARG A 210 14.31 -1.05 10.95
N LEU A 211 14.08 0.08 10.28
CA LEU A 211 14.35 1.39 10.87
C LEU A 211 13.39 1.62 12.04
N SER A 212 13.86 2.36 13.06
CA SER A 212 12.98 2.73 14.18
C SER A 212 11.85 3.65 13.72
N LYS A 213 10.74 3.68 14.45
CA LYS A 213 9.59 4.54 14.19
C LYS A 213 9.99 6.02 14.01
N ASN A 214 10.86 6.50 14.90
CA ASN A 214 11.37 7.88 14.84
C ASN A 214 12.18 8.14 13.57
N HIS A 215 12.97 7.16 13.11
CA HIS A 215 13.70 7.29 11.84
C HIS A 215 12.75 7.29 10.65
N ILE A 216 11.72 6.42 10.64
CA ILE A 216 10.70 6.40 9.59
C ILE A 216 10.01 7.77 9.50
N ALA A 217 9.54 8.31 10.62
CA ALA A 217 8.89 9.61 10.67
C ALA A 217 9.83 10.77 10.26
N SER A 218 11.08 10.75 10.76
CA SER A 218 12.10 11.76 10.39
C SER A 218 12.46 11.69 8.92
N TYR A 219 12.51 10.50 8.33
CA TYR A 219 12.84 10.33 6.94
C TYR A 219 11.76 10.91 6.04
N CYS A 220 10.51 10.60 6.33
CA CYS A 220 9.39 11.24 5.66
C CYS A 220 9.50 12.77 5.73
N GLY A 221 9.79 13.31 6.93
CA GLY A 221 9.96 14.76 7.11
C GLY A 221 11.14 15.37 6.34
N ARG A 222 12.28 14.66 6.25
CA ARG A 222 13.49 15.18 5.56
C ARG A 222 13.41 15.10 4.05
N TRP A 223 12.81 14.04 3.51
CA TRP A 223 12.63 13.89 2.06
C TRP A 223 11.85 15.07 1.50
N ILE A 224 10.90 15.51 2.26
CA ILE A 224 10.09 16.70 2.00
C ILE A 224 10.92 17.99 2.00
N MET A 225 11.94 18.07 2.87
CA MET A 225 12.72 19.30 3.06
C MET A 225 13.95 19.42 2.14
N ASN A 226 14.45 18.32 1.60
CA ASN A 226 15.72 18.31 0.86
C ASN A 226 15.60 18.39 -0.66
N GLU A 227 14.43 18.16 -1.22
CA GLU A 227 14.25 18.27 -2.65
C GLU A 227 13.81 19.71 -3.01
N LYS A 228 14.28 20.23 -4.13
CA LYS A 228 13.87 21.52 -4.70
C LYS A 228 12.42 21.46 -5.21
N HIS A 229 11.52 20.98 -4.36
CA HIS A 229 10.12 20.84 -4.72
C HIS A 229 9.44 22.20 -4.62
N ASP A 230 8.47 22.37 -5.51
CA ASP A 230 7.54 23.48 -5.51
C ASP A 230 6.94 23.65 -4.09
N GLN A 231 6.66 24.91 -3.69
CA GLN A 231 6.05 25.26 -2.40
C GLN A 231 4.84 24.37 -2.06
N PHE A 232 4.13 23.93 -3.08
CA PHE A 232 3.01 23.02 -2.97
C PHE A 232 3.36 21.65 -2.31
N TYR A 233 4.51 21.06 -2.65
CA TYR A 233 4.98 19.82 -2.00
C TYR A 233 5.34 20.06 -0.54
N LEU A 234 5.91 21.21 -0.23
CA LEU A 234 6.22 21.60 1.16
C LEU A 234 4.94 21.78 1.98
N ASP A 235 3.91 22.37 1.40
CA ASP A 235 2.63 22.62 2.09
C ASP A 235 1.88 21.30 2.37
N ILE A 236 1.80 20.39 1.39
CA ILE A 236 1.24 19.06 1.58
C ILE A 236 2.00 18.30 2.66
N SER A 237 3.27 18.39 2.65
CA SER A 237 4.15 17.66 3.54
C SER A 237 4.10 18.15 4.97
N ASN A 238 4.08 19.47 5.17
CA ASN A 238 3.85 20.05 6.50
C ASN A 238 2.47 19.65 7.03
N PHE A 239 1.46 19.72 6.17
CA PHE A 239 0.11 19.26 6.51
C PHE A 239 0.06 17.76 6.87
N LEU A 240 0.76 16.88 6.14
CA LEU A 240 0.87 15.45 6.41
C LEU A 240 1.55 15.17 7.75
N ILE A 241 2.66 15.87 8.00
CA ILE A 241 3.42 15.70 9.24
C ILE A 241 2.66 16.26 10.42
N ASP A 242 2.09 17.43 10.29
CA ASP A 242 1.31 18.06 11.36
C ASP A 242 0.12 17.19 11.74
N ARG A 243 -0.56 16.59 10.76
CA ARG A 243 -1.67 15.66 11.00
C ARG A 243 -1.25 14.33 11.61
N ALA A 244 -0.17 13.73 11.11
CA ALA A 244 0.31 12.43 11.60
C ALA A 244 1.05 12.52 12.93
N LEU A 245 1.66 13.67 13.22
CA LEU A 245 2.45 13.93 14.42
C LEU A 245 1.75 14.87 15.41
N GLU A 246 0.45 15.14 15.26
CA GLU A 246 -0.27 15.90 16.28
C GLU A 246 0.09 15.36 17.67
N ARG A 247 0.97 16.14 18.35
CA ARG A 247 1.82 15.69 19.45
C ARG A 247 1.06 15.35 20.73
N ASP A 248 -0.24 15.56 20.76
CA ASP A 248 -1.07 15.37 21.95
C ASP A 248 -1.93 14.09 21.90
N GLY A 249 -1.60 13.13 21.03
CA GLY A 249 -2.38 11.89 20.91
C GLY A 249 -3.77 12.09 20.33
N ALA A 250 -4.00 13.24 19.68
CA ALA A 250 -5.25 13.53 19.01
C ALA A 250 -5.49 12.48 17.91
N LYS A 251 -6.69 11.91 17.93
CA LYS A 251 -7.10 10.95 16.91
C LYS A 251 -7.26 11.65 15.55
N PRO A 252 -6.87 11.02 14.45
CA PRO A 252 -7.22 11.51 13.12
C PRO A 252 -8.73 11.77 13.03
N CYS A 253 -9.12 12.87 12.39
CA CYS A 253 -10.53 13.28 12.33
C CYS A 253 -11.14 13.20 10.93
N ASN A 254 -10.33 13.11 9.87
CA ASN A 254 -10.81 12.86 8.51
C ASN A 254 -10.53 11.39 8.17
N LEU A 255 -11.57 10.65 7.90
CA LEU A 255 -11.57 9.19 7.88
C LEU A 255 -12.09 8.64 6.54
N GLY A 256 -12.22 9.50 5.54
CA GLY A 256 -12.70 9.11 4.21
C GLY A 256 -11.60 8.64 3.27
N GLY A 257 -11.97 8.39 2.02
CA GLY A 257 -11.10 7.85 0.96
C GLY A 257 -10.02 8.80 0.43
N TYR A 258 -9.65 9.88 1.15
CA TYR A 258 -8.58 10.80 0.74
C TYR A 258 -7.22 10.24 1.11
N ILE A 259 -6.31 10.14 0.13
CA ILE A 259 -5.01 9.48 0.27
C ILE A 259 -4.16 10.02 1.42
N VAL A 260 -4.21 11.34 1.65
CA VAL A 260 -3.45 12.01 2.72
C VAL A 260 -3.93 11.58 4.10
N ASP A 261 -5.25 11.40 4.25
CA ASP A 261 -5.84 10.96 5.50
C ASP A 261 -5.47 9.49 5.79
N ALA A 262 -5.56 8.60 4.80
CA ALA A 262 -5.14 7.20 4.94
C ALA A 262 -3.64 7.07 5.32
N PHE A 263 -2.78 7.88 4.68
CA PHE A 263 -1.36 7.97 5.05
C PHE A 263 -1.18 8.42 6.51
N ALA A 264 -1.87 9.50 6.91
CA ALA A 264 -1.77 10.04 8.26
C ALA A 264 -2.26 9.04 9.32
N ILE A 265 -3.35 8.32 9.03
CA ILE A 265 -3.90 7.26 9.89
C ILE A 265 -2.89 6.11 10.06
N ALA A 266 -2.28 5.65 8.96
CA ALA A 266 -1.28 4.59 9.01
C ALA A 266 -0.05 4.99 9.85
N LEU A 267 0.45 6.20 9.66
CA LEU A 267 1.58 6.73 10.44
C LEU A 267 1.19 6.94 11.92
N TRP A 268 0.01 7.50 12.20
CA TRP A 268 -0.51 7.64 13.56
C TRP A 268 -0.59 6.28 14.27
N GLY A 269 -1.12 5.27 13.59
CA GLY A 269 -1.18 3.92 14.14
C GLY A 269 0.19 3.35 14.47
N LEU A 270 1.17 3.51 13.56
CA LEU A 270 2.55 3.05 13.79
C LEU A 270 3.19 3.76 15.00
N MET A 271 3.01 5.07 15.12
CA MET A 271 3.66 5.87 16.17
C MET A 271 3.08 5.62 17.57
N ASN A 272 1.77 5.40 17.67
CA ASN A 272 1.08 5.34 18.95
C ASN A 272 0.93 3.93 19.53
N PHE A 273 1.09 2.87 18.74
CA PHE A 273 0.93 1.49 19.20
C PHE A 273 2.22 0.69 19.03
N ASN A 274 2.42 -0.32 19.88
CA ASN A 274 3.66 -1.08 19.94
C ASN A 274 3.54 -2.53 19.44
N ASN A 275 2.39 -2.90 18.91
CA ASN A 275 2.16 -4.20 18.28
C ASN A 275 1.13 -4.08 17.15
N PHE A 276 1.09 -5.09 16.29
CA PHE A 276 0.19 -5.14 15.15
C PHE A 276 -1.29 -5.06 15.57
N LYS A 277 -1.68 -5.90 16.55
CA LYS A 277 -3.07 -6.07 16.96
C LYS A 277 -3.70 -4.78 17.49
N ASP A 278 -3.04 -4.15 18.46
CA ASP A 278 -3.59 -2.94 19.10
C ASP A 278 -3.68 -1.80 18.10
N GLY A 279 -2.69 -1.68 17.20
CA GLY A 279 -2.67 -0.63 16.20
C GLY A 279 -3.77 -0.78 15.15
N VAL A 280 -3.93 -1.98 14.55
CA VAL A 280 -4.99 -2.20 13.55
C VAL A 280 -6.37 -2.01 14.16
N MET A 281 -6.59 -2.50 15.38
CA MET A 281 -7.86 -2.32 16.08
C MET A 281 -8.13 -0.85 16.42
N ALA A 282 -7.10 -0.08 16.73
CA ALA A 282 -7.26 1.35 16.98
C ALA A 282 -7.60 2.11 15.69
N VAL A 283 -6.96 1.77 14.56
CA VAL A 283 -7.28 2.33 13.24
C VAL A 283 -8.74 2.05 12.86
N ILE A 284 -9.19 0.81 13.00
CA ILE A 284 -10.57 0.43 12.69
C ILE A 284 -11.58 1.18 13.58
N ARG A 285 -11.26 1.38 14.87
CA ARG A 285 -12.12 2.14 15.79
C ARG A 285 -12.27 3.62 15.46
N LEU A 286 -11.45 4.15 14.55
CA LEU A 286 -11.67 5.50 14.05
C LEU A 286 -12.96 5.58 13.22
N GLY A 287 -13.33 4.51 12.53
CA GLY A 287 -14.46 4.51 11.60
C GLY A 287 -14.09 5.05 10.21
N GLY A 288 -15.10 5.35 9.42
CA GLY A 288 -14.93 5.85 8.04
C GLY A 288 -14.57 4.73 7.07
N ASP A 289 -13.59 4.96 6.21
CA ASP A 289 -13.03 4.03 5.24
C ASP A 289 -12.09 3.05 5.96
N THR A 290 -12.68 2.10 6.65
CA THR A 290 -11.97 1.28 7.65
C THR A 290 -11.13 0.17 7.05
N ASP A 291 -11.55 -0.44 5.95
CA ASP A 291 -10.82 -1.48 5.24
C ASP A 291 -9.54 -0.91 4.62
N THR A 292 -9.64 0.13 3.80
CA THR A 292 -8.47 0.77 3.19
C THR A 292 -7.53 1.37 4.25
N ASN A 293 -8.06 2.05 5.27
CA ASN A 293 -7.22 2.59 6.33
C ASN A 293 -6.49 1.49 7.10
N ALA A 294 -7.18 0.38 7.39
CA ALA A 294 -6.58 -0.75 8.08
C ALA A 294 -5.66 -1.58 7.15
N ALA A 295 -5.94 -1.68 5.84
CA ALA A 295 -5.02 -2.27 4.87
C ALA A 295 -3.72 -1.45 4.75
N CYS A 296 -3.81 -0.12 4.66
CA CYS A 296 -2.65 0.77 4.69
C CYS A 296 -1.84 0.61 5.98
N TYR A 297 -2.48 0.65 7.15
CA TYR A 297 -1.79 0.38 8.41
C TYR A 297 -1.22 -1.04 8.44
N GLY A 298 -1.97 -2.05 8.00
CA GLY A 298 -1.62 -3.45 8.02
C GLY A 298 -0.37 -3.77 7.21
N GLN A 299 -0.21 -3.19 6.01
CA GLN A 299 1.02 -3.36 5.24
C GLN A 299 2.22 -2.70 5.93
N LEU A 300 2.04 -1.53 6.55
CA LEU A 300 3.10 -0.84 7.29
C LEU A 300 3.49 -1.58 8.58
N ALA A 301 2.50 -1.94 9.39
CA ALA A 301 2.71 -2.67 10.63
C ALA A 301 3.25 -4.09 10.38
N GLY A 302 2.75 -4.77 9.35
CA GLY A 302 3.25 -6.08 8.94
C GLY A 302 4.71 -6.04 8.44
N ALA A 303 5.11 -4.93 7.79
CA ALA A 303 6.51 -4.69 7.44
C ALA A 303 7.37 -4.44 8.68
N TYR A 304 6.87 -3.65 9.61
CA TYR A 304 7.62 -3.20 10.79
C TYR A 304 7.74 -4.28 11.86
N TYR A 305 6.62 -4.89 12.26
CA TYR A 305 6.58 -5.89 13.34
C TYR A 305 6.88 -7.32 12.87
N GLY A 306 6.69 -7.61 11.58
CA GLY A 306 6.89 -8.93 10.99
C GLY A 306 5.63 -9.81 10.99
N TYR A 307 5.71 -10.93 10.27
CA TYR A 307 4.60 -11.87 10.08
C TYR A 307 4.12 -12.48 11.41
N GLU A 308 5.05 -12.89 12.29
CA GLU A 308 4.73 -13.53 13.56
C GLU A 308 4.07 -12.58 14.58
N ALA A 309 4.13 -11.27 14.36
CA ALA A 309 3.44 -10.28 15.18
C ALA A 309 1.96 -10.13 14.84
N ILE A 310 1.53 -10.64 13.68
CA ILE A 310 0.12 -10.72 13.32
C ILE A 310 -0.49 -11.87 14.12
N PRO A 311 -1.61 -11.66 14.84
CA PRO A 311 -2.27 -12.75 15.57
C PRO A 311 -2.50 -13.98 14.69
N GLU A 312 -2.16 -15.15 15.21
CA GLU A 312 -2.25 -16.43 14.48
C GLU A 312 -3.67 -16.67 13.95
N GLU A 313 -4.67 -16.43 14.79
CA GLU A 313 -6.09 -16.54 14.44
C GLU A 313 -6.50 -15.68 13.24
N TRP A 314 -5.84 -14.53 13.02
CA TRP A 314 -6.14 -13.65 11.89
C TRP A 314 -5.41 -14.09 10.63
N ARG A 315 -4.09 -14.33 10.74
CA ARG A 315 -3.25 -14.68 9.59
C ARG A 315 -3.58 -16.05 8.98
N GLU A 316 -4.16 -16.98 9.78
CA GLU A 316 -4.58 -18.29 9.31
C GLU A 316 -6.01 -18.31 8.74
N ASN A 317 -6.85 -17.38 9.17
CA ASN A 317 -8.23 -17.27 8.71
C ASN A 317 -8.44 -16.31 7.53
N VAL A 318 -7.40 -15.61 7.09
CA VAL A 318 -7.47 -14.83 5.84
C VAL A 318 -7.60 -15.78 4.65
N TYR A 319 -8.50 -15.47 3.73
CA TYR A 319 -8.71 -16.24 2.52
C TYR A 319 -7.40 -16.42 1.75
N LEU A 320 -7.12 -17.65 1.31
CA LEU A 320 -5.87 -18.02 0.62
C LEU A 320 -4.58 -17.62 1.38
N ALA A 321 -4.56 -17.75 2.70
CA ALA A 321 -3.42 -17.34 3.55
C ALA A 321 -2.08 -17.93 3.06
N ASP A 322 -2.05 -19.21 2.71
CA ASP A 322 -0.84 -19.89 2.21
C ASP A 322 -0.39 -19.31 0.86
N GLU A 323 -1.32 -18.96 -0.02
CA GLU A 323 -1.01 -18.33 -1.32
C GLU A 323 -0.42 -16.94 -1.13
N LEU A 324 -0.95 -16.13 -0.20
CA LEU A 324 -0.37 -14.82 0.13
C LEU A 324 1.08 -14.92 0.59
N ILE A 325 1.40 -15.95 1.38
CA ILE A 325 2.78 -16.21 1.83
C ILE A 325 3.65 -16.63 0.64
N GLU A 326 3.16 -17.54 -0.20
CA GLU A 326 3.88 -18.00 -1.39
C GLU A 326 4.16 -16.86 -2.36
N ILE A 327 3.17 -16.00 -2.63
CA ILE A 327 3.32 -14.81 -3.47
C ILE A 327 4.38 -13.87 -2.89
N ALA A 328 4.31 -13.56 -1.60
CA ALA A 328 5.28 -12.69 -0.93
C ALA A 328 6.71 -13.28 -1.01
N ASP A 329 6.85 -14.59 -0.79
CA ASP A 329 8.14 -15.30 -0.88
C ASP A 329 8.69 -15.29 -2.32
N ASN A 330 7.84 -15.43 -3.32
CA ASN A 330 8.25 -15.41 -4.72
C ASN A 330 8.67 -13.99 -5.15
N LEU A 331 7.96 -12.95 -4.71
CA LEU A 331 8.36 -11.55 -4.92
C LEU A 331 9.73 -11.25 -4.28
N LEU A 332 9.97 -11.73 -3.05
CA LEU A 332 11.27 -11.59 -2.37
C LEU A 332 12.42 -12.31 -3.08
N LYS A 333 12.13 -13.36 -3.84
CA LYS A 333 13.12 -14.14 -4.59
C LYS A 333 13.45 -13.53 -5.96
N MET A 334 12.69 -12.56 -6.43
CA MET A 334 12.96 -11.90 -7.71
C MET A 334 14.38 -11.31 -7.73
N PRO A 335 15.19 -11.60 -8.76
CA PRO A 335 16.59 -11.13 -8.78
C PRO A 335 16.69 -9.63 -9.07
N LYS A 336 15.78 -9.12 -9.86
CA LYS A 336 15.59 -7.72 -10.25
C LYS A 336 14.13 -7.52 -10.64
N CYS A 337 13.65 -6.31 -10.45
CA CYS A 337 12.34 -5.90 -10.93
C CYS A 337 12.52 -4.64 -11.82
N PRO A 338 12.84 -4.81 -13.12
CA PRO A 338 12.96 -3.69 -14.03
C PRO A 338 11.60 -3.11 -14.39
N ILE A 339 11.56 -1.82 -14.74
CA ILE A 339 10.39 -1.23 -15.40
C ILE A 339 10.42 -1.66 -16.87
N ILE A 340 9.37 -2.36 -17.28
CA ILE A 340 9.18 -2.82 -18.64
C ILE A 340 8.41 -1.73 -19.38
N ARG A 341 9.09 -1.05 -20.31
CA ARG A 341 8.46 -0.08 -21.20
C ARG A 341 7.94 -0.80 -22.43
N THR A 342 6.81 -1.44 -22.30
CA THR A 342 6.12 -2.01 -23.46
C THR A 342 5.58 -0.86 -24.30
N ARG A 343 6.00 -0.77 -25.58
CA ARG A 343 5.33 0.14 -26.51
C ARG A 343 3.94 -0.42 -26.77
N PHE A 344 2.91 0.34 -26.46
CA PHE A 344 1.51 -0.05 -26.71
C PHE A 344 1.28 -0.43 -28.17
N GLU A 345 2.01 0.21 -29.10
CA GLU A 345 1.96 -0.06 -30.55
C GLU A 345 2.52 -1.44 -30.97
N ASP A 346 3.42 -2.03 -30.18
CA ASP A 346 4.07 -3.32 -30.47
C ASP A 346 3.33 -4.51 -29.82
N ASN A 347 2.27 -4.25 -29.06
CA ASN A 347 1.60 -5.28 -28.30
C ASN A 347 0.68 -6.12 -29.20
N LYS A 348 0.90 -7.44 -29.25
CA LYS A 348 0.13 -8.43 -30.01
C LYS A 348 -1.38 -8.34 -29.76
N TYR A 349 -1.76 -7.96 -28.57
CA TYR A 349 -3.14 -7.94 -28.09
C TYR A 349 -3.96 -6.79 -28.68
N PHE A 350 -3.34 -5.71 -29.17
CA PHE A 350 -4.04 -4.64 -29.90
C PHE A 350 -4.47 -5.05 -31.31
N LYS A 351 -3.86 -6.09 -31.88
CA LYS A 351 -4.14 -6.54 -33.26
C LYS A 351 -5.27 -7.55 -33.33
N GLU A 352 -5.70 -8.12 -32.21
CA GLU A 352 -6.74 -9.16 -32.15
C GLU A 352 -8.13 -8.61 -31.77
N GLU A 353 -8.23 -7.39 -31.25
CA GLU A 353 -9.50 -6.75 -30.86
C GLU A 353 -10.03 -5.74 -31.90
N LYS A 354 -9.49 -5.68 -33.11
CA LYS A 354 -10.02 -5.02 -34.29
C LYS A 354 -10.45 -6.05 -35.30
#